data_35b19d48e5f0ecce14089f4980bd1c0b
#
_entry.id   35b19d48e5f0ecce14089f4980bd1c0b
#
_cell.length_a   1.000
_cell.length_b   1.000
_cell.length_c   1.000
_cell.angle_alpha   90.00
_cell.angle_beta   90.00
_cell.angle_gamma   90.00
#
_symmetry.space_group_name_H-M   'P 1'
#
loop_
_entity.id
_entity.type
_entity.pdbx_description
1 polymer ?
#
loop_
_entity_poly.entity_id
_entity_poly.type
_entity_poly.pdbx_seq_one_letter_code
_entity_poly.pdbx_strand_id
1 'polypeptide(L)'
;MSLDSINSHNIAPVHLLRGPGAWQQALPLINGLCGRPLLLGRSASTRLIRKQLSEDLTNQNLAVENAELRFDCCDLDLALVEEQIKLSNCDAVIACGGGKVLDAGKLIANHLDLACITVPTSAATCAGWTALANIYSAAGAFQADVSLKRCPDLLIFDHQLILTAPPRTLASGIADAMAKWYEASVSSGQSSDGLVQQAVQQARVLRDQLLLEGVEALQDPGSAPWCRVAEASALTAGLIGGLGGARCRTVAAHAIHNGLTQLAECHGSMHGEKVAFGVLVQLRLEEQIGGSGLAAQARRQLLPFFKKLGLPVNLQELGLGKASLEQLQQVCKFACKPGSDLHHLPFPVGADDLLAALVSSSQGCLTR
;
A
#
# COMPACT_ATOMS: atom_id res chain seq x y z
N MET A 1 16.11 19.45 -16.76
CA MET A 1 14.92 19.12 -17.59
C MET A 1 15.01 19.90 -18.87
N SER A 2 14.87 19.25 -20.03
CA SER A 2 14.61 19.97 -21.27
C SER A 2 13.23 20.62 -21.18
N LEU A 3 13.06 21.83 -21.67
CA LEU A 3 11.77 22.55 -21.70
C LEU A 3 10.72 21.88 -22.61
N ASP A 4 11.04 20.71 -23.19
CA ASP A 4 10.30 20.06 -24.26
C ASP A 4 9.51 18.81 -23.80
N SER A 5 9.52 18.45 -22.49
CA SER A 5 8.78 17.29 -21.98
C SER A 5 7.55 17.70 -21.17
N ILE A 6 6.37 17.27 -21.62
CA ILE A 6 5.13 17.39 -20.84
C ILE A 6 5.04 16.17 -19.91
N ASN A 7 4.95 16.41 -18.60
CA ASN A 7 4.72 15.38 -17.61
C ASN A 7 3.24 15.39 -17.20
N SER A 8 2.60 14.22 -17.16
CA SER A 8 1.23 14.05 -16.70
C SER A 8 1.22 13.34 -15.36
N HIS A 9 0.46 13.85 -14.41
CA HIS A 9 0.34 13.28 -13.05
C HIS A 9 -1.13 13.08 -12.66
N ASN A 10 -1.43 11.91 -12.10
CA ASN A 10 -2.68 11.63 -11.40
C ASN A 10 -2.39 11.72 -9.90
N ILE A 11 -2.68 12.86 -9.29
CA ILE A 11 -2.18 13.19 -7.94
C ILE A 11 -3.11 12.71 -6.84
N ALA A 12 -4.42 12.89 -7.00
CA ALA A 12 -5.40 12.66 -5.94
C ALA A 12 -6.76 12.20 -6.50
N PRO A 13 -7.61 11.56 -5.66
CA PRO A 13 -9.02 11.36 -5.96
C PRO A 13 -9.71 12.68 -6.31
N VAL A 14 -10.74 12.61 -7.17
CA VAL A 14 -11.51 13.80 -7.55
C VAL A 14 -12.21 14.39 -6.32
N HIS A 15 -12.76 13.53 -5.46
CA HIS A 15 -13.40 13.93 -4.20
C HIS A 15 -12.94 13.02 -3.06
N LEU A 16 -12.66 13.60 -1.91
CA LEU A 16 -12.31 12.92 -0.67
C LEU A 16 -13.30 13.30 0.43
N LEU A 17 -13.99 12.31 0.98
CA LEU A 17 -14.69 12.45 2.26
C LEU A 17 -13.93 11.68 3.33
N ARG A 18 -13.64 12.33 4.47
CA ARG A 18 -12.91 11.70 5.57
C ARG A 18 -13.49 12.12 6.92
N GLY A 19 -13.47 11.21 7.87
CA GLY A 19 -13.95 11.45 9.23
C GLY A 19 -14.99 10.42 9.67
N PRO A 20 -15.47 10.50 10.91
CA PRO A 20 -16.48 9.59 11.41
C PRO A 20 -17.82 9.82 10.68
N GLY A 21 -18.43 8.73 10.19
CA GLY A 21 -19.69 8.79 9.43
C GLY A 21 -19.56 9.36 8.02
N ALA A 22 -18.35 9.39 7.46
CA ALA A 22 -18.11 9.85 6.09
C ALA A 22 -18.92 9.05 5.05
N TRP A 23 -19.21 7.77 5.31
CA TRP A 23 -20.06 6.94 4.45
C TRP A 23 -21.46 7.54 4.29
N GLN A 24 -22.12 7.89 5.38
CA GLN A 24 -23.48 8.45 5.35
C GLN A 24 -23.53 9.79 4.62
N GLN A 25 -22.49 10.61 4.77
CA GLN A 25 -22.35 11.87 4.06
C GLN A 25 -22.05 11.70 2.57
N ALA A 26 -21.52 10.54 2.18
CA ALA A 26 -21.19 10.22 0.79
C ALA A 26 -22.41 9.78 -0.04
N LEU A 27 -23.48 9.29 0.59
CA LEU A 27 -24.62 8.71 -0.14
C LEU A 27 -25.21 9.63 -1.22
N PRO A 28 -25.43 10.95 -1.00
CA PRO A 28 -25.87 11.85 -2.05
C PRO A 28 -24.87 12.00 -3.21
N LEU A 29 -23.56 11.95 -2.93
CA LEU A 29 -22.54 12.01 -3.96
C LEU A 29 -22.50 10.73 -4.78
N ILE A 30 -22.63 9.57 -4.14
CA ILE A 30 -22.72 8.27 -4.83
C ILE A 30 -23.93 8.26 -5.76
N ASN A 31 -25.08 8.72 -5.29
CA ASN A 31 -26.30 8.81 -6.09
C ASN A 31 -26.17 9.75 -7.31
N GLY A 32 -25.31 10.76 -7.22
CA GLY A 32 -24.95 11.64 -8.33
C GLY A 32 -23.96 11.03 -9.34
N LEU A 33 -23.25 9.96 -8.95
CA LEU A 33 -22.23 9.31 -9.78
C LEU A 33 -22.75 8.08 -10.53
N CYS A 34 -23.76 7.37 -9.99
CA CYS A 34 -24.22 6.09 -10.53
C CYS A 34 -25.68 5.78 -10.18
N GLY A 35 -26.29 4.91 -10.98
CA GLY A 35 -27.63 4.35 -10.73
C GLY A 35 -27.60 2.85 -10.41
N ARG A 36 -26.57 2.15 -10.87
CA ARG A 36 -26.41 0.70 -10.71
C ARG A 36 -24.97 0.33 -10.35
N PRO A 37 -24.52 0.60 -9.13
CA PRO A 37 -23.17 0.28 -8.71
C PRO A 37 -22.99 -1.22 -8.46
N LEU A 38 -21.79 -1.75 -8.75
CA LEU A 38 -21.31 -3.02 -8.22
C LEU A 38 -20.52 -2.77 -6.94
N LEU A 39 -20.97 -3.35 -5.81
CA LEU A 39 -20.25 -3.35 -4.54
C LEU A 39 -19.31 -4.56 -4.47
N LEU A 40 -18.01 -4.29 -4.58
CA LEU A 40 -16.96 -5.30 -4.59
C LEU A 40 -16.36 -5.49 -3.19
N GLY A 41 -16.19 -6.75 -2.80
CA GLY A 41 -15.50 -7.12 -1.57
C GLY A 41 -14.72 -8.44 -1.68
N ARG A 42 -14.23 -8.94 -0.53
CA ARG A 42 -13.49 -10.22 -0.48
C ARG A 42 -13.61 -10.90 0.87
N SER A 43 -13.17 -10.24 1.93
CA SER A 43 -12.96 -10.85 3.24
C SER A 43 -14.26 -11.13 3.97
N ALA A 44 -14.36 -12.30 4.61
CA ALA A 44 -15.48 -12.63 5.48
C ALA A 44 -15.62 -11.65 6.67
N SER A 45 -14.49 -11.13 7.18
CA SER A 45 -14.48 -10.15 8.28
C SER A 45 -15.18 -8.82 7.95
N THR A 46 -15.24 -8.45 6.68
CA THR A 46 -15.92 -7.21 6.22
C THR A 46 -17.30 -7.48 5.61
N ARG A 47 -17.81 -8.71 5.67
CA ARG A 47 -19.11 -9.08 5.06
C ARG A 47 -20.27 -8.30 5.67
N LEU A 48 -20.31 -8.14 6.99
CA LEU A 48 -21.37 -7.39 7.68
C LEU A 48 -21.33 -5.90 7.30
N ILE A 49 -20.15 -5.32 7.17
CA ILE A 49 -19.98 -3.95 6.69
C ILE A 49 -20.58 -3.83 5.29
N ARG A 50 -20.14 -4.66 4.34
CA ARG A 50 -20.65 -4.62 2.96
C ARG A 50 -22.15 -4.82 2.87
N LYS A 51 -22.72 -5.70 3.71
CA LYS A 51 -24.18 -5.89 3.78
C LYS A 51 -24.86 -4.57 4.16
N GLN A 52 -24.40 -3.89 5.20
CA GLN A 52 -24.95 -2.62 5.63
C GLN A 52 -24.80 -1.56 4.54
N LEU A 53 -23.62 -1.46 3.91
CA LEU A 53 -23.41 -0.51 2.81
C LEU A 53 -24.34 -0.79 1.62
N SER A 54 -24.57 -2.06 1.27
CA SER A 54 -25.50 -2.47 0.21
C SER A 54 -26.95 -2.09 0.55
N GLU A 55 -27.38 -2.26 1.80
CA GLU A 55 -28.70 -1.84 2.28
C GLU A 55 -28.85 -0.31 2.22
N ASP A 56 -27.83 0.44 2.68
CA ASP A 56 -27.84 1.90 2.62
C ASP A 56 -27.96 2.42 1.19
N LEU A 57 -27.22 1.84 0.25
CA LEU A 57 -27.29 2.19 -1.19
C LEU A 57 -28.68 1.86 -1.78
N THR A 58 -29.24 0.71 -1.43
CA THR A 58 -30.57 0.31 -1.87
C THR A 58 -31.64 1.28 -1.34
N ASN A 59 -31.50 1.76 -0.11
CA ASN A 59 -32.37 2.77 0.48
C ASN A 59 -32.28 4.14 -0.22
N GLN A 60 -31.20 4.38 -0.97
CA GLN A 60 -31.04 5.54 -1.88
C GLN A 60 -31.63 5.28 -3.29
N ASN A 61 -32.38 4.19 -3.48
CA ASN A 61 -32.94 3.75 -4.76
C ASN A 61 -31.90 3.35 -5.82
N LEU A 62 -30.69 2.95 -5.40
CA LEU A 62 -29.68 2.41 -6.29
C LEU A 62 -29.93 0.91 -6.53
N ALA A 63 -29.73 0.43 -7.76
CA ALA A 63 -29.84 -0.97 -8.13
C ALA A 63 -28.50 -1.69 -7.88
N VAL A 64 -28.21 -2.04 -6.62
CA VAL A 64 -26.91 -2.55 -6.19
C VAL A 64 -26.70 -4.00 -6.59
N GLU A 65 -25.60 -4.27 -7.30
CA GLU A 65 -25.05 -5.61 -7.49
C GLU A 65 -23.91 -5.87 -6.51
N ASN A 66 -23.76 -7.12 -6.05
CA ASN A 66 -22.70 -7.49 -5.10
C ASN A 66 -21.78 -8.54 -5.72
N ALA A 67 -20.45 -8.34 -5.57
CA ALA A 67 -19.43 -9.29 -6.01
C ALA A 67 -18.34 -9.49 -4.94
N GLU A 68 -17.74 -10.67 -4.95
CA GLU A 68 -16.61 -10.99 -4.07
C GLU A 68 -15.45 -11.58 -4.89
N LEU A 69 -14.22 -11.08 -4.63
CA LEU A 69 -13.01 -11.72 -5.11
C LEU A 69 -12.85 -13.06 -4.38
N ARG A 70 -12.49 -14.11 -5.10
CA ARG A 70 -12.26 -15.47 -4.56
C ARG A 70 -10.83 -15.63 -4.04
N PHE A 71 -9.88 -15.15 -4.84
CA PHE A 71 -8.45 -15.32 -4.59
C PHE A 71 -7.80 -14.00 -4.19
N ASP A 72 -7.64 -13.09 -5.17
CA ASP A 72 -6.89 -11.85 -5.00
C ASP A 72 -7.24 -10.81 -6.07
N CYS A 73 -6.49 -9.69 -6.14
CA CYS A 73 -6.44 -8.85 -7.32
C CYS A 73 -5.64 -9.59 -8.41
N CYS A 74 -6.28 -10.54 -9.10
CA CYS A 74 -5.68 -11.40 -10.12
C CYS A 74 -6.59 -11.51 -11.35
N ASP A 75 -6.00 -11.86 -12.50
CA ASP A 75 -6.71 -11.88 -13.79
C ASP A 75 -7.99 -12.72 -13.74
N LEU A 76 -7.97 -13.86 -13.03
CA LEU A 76 -9.13 -14.73 -12.91
C LEU A 76 -10.32 -14.05 -12.21
N ASP A 77 -10.07 -13.38 -11.09
CA ASP A 77 -11.12 -12.70 -10.35
C ASP A 77 -11.57 -11.43 -11.07
N LEU A 78 -10.65 -10.68 -11.68
CA LEU A 78 -10.97 -9.49 -12.48
C LEU A 78 -11.91 -9.84 -13.63
N ALA A 79 -11.58 -10.87 -14.42
CA ALA A 79 -12.41 -11.30 -15.56
C ALA A 79 -13.82 -11.70 -15.14
N LEU A 80 -13.98 -12.43 -14.03
CA LEU A 80 -15.29 -12.85 -13.51
C LEU A 80 -16.15 -11.66 -13.08
N VAL A 81 -15.56 -10.69 -12.38
CA VAL A 81 -16.28 -9.49 -11.92
C VAL A 81 -16.64 -8.58 -13.10
N GLU A 82 -15.75 -8.43 -14.09
CA GLU A 82 -16.04 -7.67 -15.32
C GLU A 82 -17.17 -8.29 -16.13
N GLU A 83 -17.24 -9.61 -16.20
CA GLU A 83 -18.36 -10.31 -16.86
C GLU A 83 -19.70 -10.03 -16.12
N GLN A 84 -19.68 -10.13 -14.77
CA GLN A 84 -20.87 -9.80 -13.96
C GLN A 84 -21.33 -8.36 -14.18
N ILE A 85 -20.41 -7.38 -14.21
CA ILE A 85 -20.72 -5.98 -14.49
C ILE A 85 -21.43 -5.81 -15.83
N LYS A 86 -20.90 -6.46 -16.88
CA LYS A 86 -21.49 -6.39 -18.23
C LYS A 86 -22.89 -7.00 -18.29
N LEU A 87 -23.09 -8.16 -17.66
CA LEU A 87 -24.38 -8.85 -17.61
C LEU A 87 -25.44 -8.06 -16.82
N SER A 88 -25.04 -7.43 -15.74
CA SER A 88 -25.94 -6.63 -14.87
C SER A 88 -26.04 -5.16 -15.28
N ASN A 89 -25.31 -4.72 -16.32
CA ASN A 89 -25.24 -3.33 -16.77
C ASN A 89 -24.90 -2.34 -15.64
N CYS A 90 -23.89 -2.68 -14.81
CA CYS A 90 -23.45 -1.76 -13.77
C CYS A 90 -22.72 -0.56 -14.37
N ASP A 91 -22.89 0.61 -13.76
CA ASP A 91 -22.35 1.91 -14.22
C ASP A 91 -21.26 2.49 -13.30
N ALA A 92 -20.97 1.81 -12.18
CA ALA A 92 -19.90 2.16 -11.26
C ALA A 92 -19.36 0.94 -10.50
N VAL A 93 -18.14 1.05 -9.97
CA VAL A 93 -17.55 0.09 -9.03
C VAL A 93 -17.31 0.77 -7.68
N ILE A 94 -17.91 0.23 -6.62
CA ILE A 94 -17.66 0.60 -5.22
C ILE A 94 -16.78 -0.48 -4.61
N ALA A 95 -15.48 -0.23 -4.48
CA ALA A 95 -14.52 -1.16 -3.89
C ALA A 95 -14.47 -0.97 -2.36
N CYS A 96 -15.06 -1.92 -1.62
CA CYS A 96 -15.12 -1.89 -0.15
C CYS A 96 -14.24 -2.96 0.46
N GLY A 97 -13.06 -2.57 0.98
CA GLY A 97 -12.13 -3.55 1.55
C GLY A 97 -10.73 -3.01 1.83
N GLY A 98 -9.78 -3.92 2.01
CA GLY A 98 -8.35 -3.64 2.09
C GLY A 98 -7.71 -3.44 0.70
N GLY A 99 -6.40 -3.20 0.66
CA GLY A 99 -5.65 -2.82 -0.53
C GLY A 99 -5.95 -3.64 -1.79
N LYS A 100 -6.01 -4.96 -1.68
CA LYS A 100 -6.27 -5.86 -2.82
C LYS A 100 -7.66 -5.69 -3.45
N VAL A 101 -8.68 -5.43 -2.63
CA VAL A 101 -10.05 -5.12 -3.10
C VAL A 101 -10.08 -3.74 -3.77
N LEU A 102 -9.39 -2.78 -3.17
CA LEU A 102 -9.30 -1.42 -3.70
C LEU A 102 -8.58 -1.39 -5.06
N ASP A 103 -7.49 -2.15 -5.18
CA ASP A 103 -6.75 -2.30 -6.44
C ASP A 103 -7.58 -3.00 -7.52
N ALA A 104 -8.27 -4.09 -7.19
CA ALA A 104 -9.16 -4.80 -8.12
C ALA A 104 -10.30 -3.89 -8.61
N GLY A 105 -10.97 -3.17 -7.69
CA GLY A 105 -12.05 -2.26 -8.07
C GLY A 105 -11.60 -1.12 -8.97
N LYS A 106 -10.41 -0.55 -8.72
CA LYS A 106 -9.81 0.48 -9.57
C LYS A 106 -9.44 -0.07 -10.96
N LEU A 107 -8.86 -1.27 -11.04
CA LEU A 107 -8.53 -1.92 -12.31
C LEU A 107 -9.77 -2.19 -13.14
N ILE A 108 -10.80 -2.78 -12.56
CA ILE A 108 -12.07 -3.08 -13.22
C ILE A 108 -12.72 -1.79 -13.73
N ALA A 109 -12.81 -0.76 -12.89
CA ALA A 109 -13.36 0.54 -13.29
C ALA A 109 -12.53 1.18 -14.43
N ASN A 110 -11.20 1.04 -14.40
CA ASN A 110 -10.31 1.55 -15.44
C ASN A 110 -10.45 0.79 -16.77
N HIS A 111 -10.63 -0.55 -16.74
CA HIS A 111 -10.82 -1.37 -17.93
C HIS A 111 -12.15 -1.07 -18.62
N LEU A 112 -13.21 -0.89 -17.83
CA LEU A 112 -14.57 -0.71 -18.33
C LEU A 112 -14.97 0.78 -18.44
N ASP A 113 -14.07 1.71 -18.13
CA ASP A 113 -14.28 3.17 -18.13
C ASP A 113 -15.48 3.61 -17.27
N LEU A 114 -15.62 2.99 -16.09
CA LEU A 114 -16.69 3.24 -15.12
C LEU A 114 -16.25 4.22 -14.03
N ALA A 115 -17.22 4.81 -13.32
CA ALA A 115 -16.95 5.54 -12.09
C ALA A 115 -16.36 4.61 -11.03
N CYS A 116 -15.32 5.08 -10.32
CA CYS A 116 -14.60 4.33 -9.30
C CYS A 116 -14.76 5.00 -7.94
N ILE A 117 -15.37 4.27 -6.99
CA ILE A 117 -15.53 4.71 -5.60
C ILE A 117 -14.75 3.75 -4.71
N THR A 118 -13.83 4.28 -3.89
CA THR A 118 -13.05 3.47 -2.95
C THR A 118 -13.49 3.72 -1.51
N VAL A 119 -13.73 2.62 -0.79
CA VAL A 119 -14.15 2.60 0.63
C VAL A 119 -13.18 1.71 1.40
N PRO A 120 -12.03 2.26 1.85
CA PRO A 120 -11.09 1.50 2.67
C PRO A 120 -11.74 1.04 3.98
N THR A 121 -11.57 -0.23 4.32
CA THR A 121 -11.99 -0.79 5.62
C THR A 121 -10.81 -0.94 6.59
N SER A 122 -9.64 -0.46 6.22
CA SER A 122 -8.45 -0.38 7.07
C SER A 122 -7.50 0.68 6.53
N ALA A 123 -6.62 1.19 7.38
CA ALA A 123 -5.56 2.13 7.01
C ALA A 123 -4.23 1.41 6.70
N ALA A 124 -4.28 0.17 6.17
CA ALA A 124 -3.10 -0.66 5.95
C ALA A 124 -2.24 -0.23 4.76
N THR A 125 -2.78 0.53 3.82
CA THR A 125 -2.09 1.00 2.61
C THR A 125 -2.76 2.25 2.04
N CYS A 126 -2.09 2.93 1.12
CA CYS A 126 -2.65 4.05 0.36
C CYS A 126 -3.40 3.62 -0.92
N ALA A 127 -3.73 2.35 -1.10
CA ALA A 127 -4.34 1.82 -2.32
C ALA A 127 -5.67 2.50 -2.70
N GLY A 128 -6.44 2.99 -1.72
CA GLY A 128 -7.68 3.72 -1.98
C GLY A 128 -7.49 5.08 -2.66
N TRP A 129 -6.29 5.63 -2.62
CA TRP A 129 -5.96 6.97 -3.13
C TRP A 129 -5.43 6.96 -4.56
N THR A 130 -4.58 6.00 -4.90
CA THR A 130 -3.64 6.09 -6.01
C THR A 130 -4.23 5.70 -7.37
N ALA A 131 -3.73 6.31 -8.46
CA ALA A 131 -3.93 5.85 -9.84
C ALA A 131 -2.95 4.71 -10.18
N LEU A 132 -2.87 3.72 -9.31
CA LEU A 132 -2.04 2.53 -9.43
C LEU A 132 -2.79 1.34 -8.85
N ALA A 133 -2.59 0.16 -9.40
CA ALA A 133 -3.05 -1.09 -8.84
C ALA A 133 -1.99 -2.18 -8.96
N ASN A 134 -1.91 -3.04 -7.95
CA ASN A 134 -1.01 -4.20 -7.95
C ASN A 134 -1.76 -5.45 -8.36
N ILE A 135 -1.20 -6.21 -9.31
CA ILE A 135 -1.71 -7.51 -9.73
C ILE A 135 -0.90 -8.61 -9.06
N TYR A 136 -1.63 -9.61 -8.59
CA TYR A 136 -1.09 -10.81 -7.96
C TYR A 136 -1.50 -12.06 -8.72
N SER A 137 -0.79 -13.15 -8.51
CA SER A 137 -1.29 -14.48 -8.92
C SER A 137 -2.44 -14.92 -8.02
N ALA A 138 -3.21 -15.92 -8.45
CA ALA A 138 -4.23 -16.54 -7.61
C ALA A 138 -3.66 -17.13 -6.30
N ALA A 139 -2.37 -17.44 -6.27
CA ALA A 139 -1.65 -17.88 -5.08
C ALA A 139 -1.14 -16.75 -4.19
N GLY A 140 -1.32 -15.47 -4.58
CA GLY A 140 -0.95 -14.30 -3.78
C GLY A 140 0.47 -13.75 -4.02
N ALA A 141 1.20 -14.26 -5.02
CA ALA A 141 2.50 -13.73 -5.40
C ALA A 141 2.35 -12.47 -6.27
N PHE A 142 3.10 -11.41 -5.96
CA PHE A 142 3.12 -10.19 -6.77
C PHE A 142 3.60 -10.48 -8.20
N GLN A 143 2.93 -9.91 -9.18
CA GLN A 143 3.25 -10.04 -10.60
C GLN A 143 3.70 -8.71 -11.20
N ALA A 144 2.87 -7.68 -11.10
CA ALA A 144 3.13 -6.37 -11.68
C ALA A 144 2.34 -5.26 -10.95
N ASP A 145 2.76 -4.03 -11.12
CA ASP A 145 1.97 -2.85 -10.89
C ASP A 145 1.46 -2.28 -12.23
N VAL A 146 0.25 -1.71 -12.20
CA VAL A 146 -0.42 -1.17 -13.37
C VAL A 146 -0.80 0.29 -13.10
N SER A 147 -0.30 1.18 -13.94
CA SER A 147 -0.72 2.58 -13.93
C SER A 147 -2.14 2.71 -14.50
N LEU A 148 -2.98 3.47 -13.81
CA LEU A 148 -4.37 3.71 -14.19
C LEU A 148 -4.52 5.09 -14.84
N LYS A 149 -5.57 5.27 -15.64
CA LYS A 149 -5.86 6.54 -16.34
C LYS A 149 -6.13 7.69 -15.37
N ARG A 150 -6.71 7.40 -14.19
CA ARG A 150 -7.07 8.40 -13.17
C ARG A 150 -7.10 7.79 -11.76
N CYS A 151 -7.01 8.66 -10.75
CA CYS A 151 -7.36 8.29 -9.38
C CYS A 151 -8.87 8.03 -9.26
N PRO A 152 -9.36 7.44 -8.14
CA PRO A 152 -10.79 7.25 -7.91
C PRO A 152 -11.60 8.56 -8.02
N ASP A 153 -12.84 8.44 -8.49
CA ASP A 153 -13.76 9.59 -8.56
C ASP A 153 -14.20 10.03 -7.16
N LEU A 154 -14.33 9.08 -6.23
CA LEU A 154 -14.65 9.34 -4.83
C LEU A 154 -13.89 8.38 -3.91
N LEU A 155 -13.20 8.93 -2.92
CA LEU A 155 -12.62 8.18 -1.81
C LEU A 155 -13.37 8.51 -0.52
N ILE A 156 -13.92 7.48 0.13
CA ILE A 156 -14.65 7.59 1.39
C ILE A 156 -13.80 6.97 2.51
N PHE A 157 -13.13 7.79 3.29
CA PHE A 157 -12.26 7.38 4.39
C PHE A 157 -13.00 7.53 5.72
N ASP A 158 -13.90 6.58 5.99
CA ASP A 158 -14.72 6.60 7.19
C ASP A 158 -13.98 5.99 8.38
N HIS A 159 -13.68 6.82 9.39
CA HIS A 159 -12.98 6.40 10.60
C HIS A 159 -13.72 5.29 11.36
N GLN A 160 -15.06 5.27 11.35
CA GLN A 160 -15.85 4.24 12.02
C GLN A 160 -15.68 2.88 11.32
N LEU A 161 -15.67 2.85 9.98
CA LEU A 161 -15.40 1.63 9.23
C LEU A 161 -13.98 1.13 9.46
N ILE A 162 -13.00 2.02 9.42
CA ILE A 162 -11.57 1.66 9.57
C ILE A 162 -11.26 1.18 11.00
N LEU A 163 -11.93 1.75 12.00
CA LEU A 163 -11.76 1.37 13.42
C LEU A 163 -12.19 -0.09 13.70
N THR A 164 -13.03 -0.67 12.84
CA THR A 164 -13.41 -2.09 12.96
C THR A 164 -12.28 -3.06 12.60
N ALA A 165 -11.24 -2.59 11.92
CA ALA A 165 -10.12 -3.43 11.50
C ALA A 165 -9.19 -3.74 12.69
N PRO A 166 -8.55 -4.92 12.70
CA PRO A 166 -7.57 -5.25 13.73
C PRO A 166 -6.42 -4.22 13.80
N PRO A 167 -5.91 -3.86 14.97
CA PRO A 167 -4.79 -2.90 15.13
C PRO A 167 -3.55 -3.23 14.29
N ARG A 168 -3.30 -4.51 14.03
CA ARG A 168 -2.24 -5.01 13.14
C ARG A 168 -2.31 -4.38 11.73
N THR A 169 -3.51 -4.02 11.25
CA THR A 169 -3.68 -3.37 9.95
C THR A 169 -3.12 -1.95 9.94
N LEU A 170 -3.32 -1.19 11.02
CA LEU A 170 -2.74 0.13 11.15
C LEU A 170 -1.21 0.06 11.33
N ALA A 171 -0.69 -0.89 12.12
CA ALA A 171 0.75 -1.11 12.23
C ALA A 171 1.38 -1.39 10.86
N SER A 172 0.74 -2.25 10.04
CA SER A 172 1.14 -2.48 8.65
C SER A 172 1.12 -1.20 7.81
N GLY A 173 0.09 -0.36 7.96
CA GLY A 173 -0.02 0.92 7.24
C GLY A 173 1.06 1.92 7.65
N ILE A 174 1.39 2.00 8.93
CA ILE A 174 2.50 2.83 9.43
C ILE A 174 3.80 2.42 8.75
N ALA A 175 4.09 1.12 8.65
CA ALA A 175 5.32 0.63 8.02
C ALA A 175 5.38 0.94 6.52
N ASP A 176 4.27 0.73 5.78
CA ASP A 176 4.17 1.06 4.36
C ASP A 176 4.36 2.57 4.12
N ALA A 177 3.72 3.40 4.95
CA ALA A 177 3.86 4.86 4.87
C ALA A 177 5.27 5.34 5.25
N MET A 178 5.91 4.73 6.25
CA MET A 178 7.30 5.02 6.63
C MET A 178 8.29 4.78 5.48
N ALA A 179 8.05 3.76 4.66
CA ALA A 179 8.89 3.46 3.49
C ALA A 179 8.97 4.64 2.52
N LYS A 180 7.93 5.49 2.42
CA LYS A 180 7.93 6.66 1.52
C LYS A 180 9.13 7.57 1.75
N TRP A 181 9.51 7.81 3.02
CA TRP A 181 10.72 8.60 3.31
C TRP A 181 12.00 7.87 2.92
N TYR A 182 12.15 6.61 3.35
CA TYR A 182 13.39 5.88 3.14
C TYR A 182 13.66 5.57 1.67
N GLU A 183 12.61 5.38 0.88
CA GLU A 183 12.72 5.16 -0.55
C GLU A 183 12.86 6.48 -1.33
N ALA A 184 12.02 7.48 -1.08
CA ALA A 184 12.08 8.75 -1.79
C ALA A 184 13.35 9.55 -1.50
N SER A 185 13.86 9.52 -0.26
CA SER A 185 15.07 10.27 0.10
C SER A 185 16.32 9.73 -0.60
N VAL A 186 16.44 8.43 -0.79
CA VAL A 186 17.62 7.81 -1.42
C VAL A 186 17.56 7.92 -2.94
N SER A 187 16.38 7.77 -3.56
CA SER A 187 16.21 7.77 -5.01
C SER A 187 16.01 9.16 -5.61
N SER A 188 15.41 10.07 -4.86
CA SER A 188 14.89 11.35 -5.38
C SER A 188 15.27 12.57 -4.53
N GLY A 189 16.07 12.40 -3.49
CA GLY A 189 16.45 13.47 -2.56
C GLY A 189 17.18 14.64 -3.21
N GLN A 190 17.82 14.43 -4.38
CA GLN A 190 18.52 15.46 -5.16
C GLN A 190 17.82 15.75 -6.51
N SER A 191 16.54 15.43 -6.65
CA SER A 191 15.80 15.72 -7.87
C SER A 191 15.75 17.21 -8.15
N SER A 192 15.88 17.60 -9.43
CA SER A 192 15.66 18.97 -9.88
C SER A 192 14.18 19.28 -10.18
N ASP A 193 13.31 18.28 -10.13
CA ASP A 193 11.86 18.42 -10.32
C ASP A 193 11.21 18.96 -9.04
N GLY A 194 10.50 20.10 -9.15
CA GLY A 194 9.88 20.77 -8.00
C GLY A 194 8.79 19.93 -7.32
N LEU A 195 7.97 19.19 -8.08
CA LEU A 195 6.94 18.31 -7.50
C LEU A 195 7.57 17.14 -6.75
N VAL A 196 8.62 16.53 -7.32
CA VAL A 196 9.38 15.45 -6.66
C VAL A 196 10.04 15.95 -5.39
N GLN A 197 10.65 17.17 -5.39
CA GLN A 197 11.19 17.76 -4.17
C GLN A 197 10.14 17.94 -3.09
N GLN A 198 8.93 18.42 -3.43
CA GLN A 198 7.82 18.55 -2.49
C GLN A 198 7.39 17.18 -1.94
N ALA A 199 7.29 16.15 -2.79
CA ALA A 199 6.97 14.81 -2.37
C ALA A 199 7.99 14.26 -1.34
N VAL A 200 9.29 14.47 -1.58
CA VAL A 200 10.36 14.04 -0.66
C VAL A 200 10.24 14.76 0.69
N GLN A 201 9.97 16.07 0.72
CA GLN A 201 9.80 16.80 1.98
C GLN A 201 8.53 16.37 2.73
N GLN A 202 7.43 16.11 2.02
CA GLN A 202 6.22 15.56 2.66
C GLN A 202 6.46 14.16 3.23
N ALA A 203 7.23 13.31 2.54
CA ALA A 203 7.61 11.99 3.06
C ALA A 203 8.42 12.10 4.37
N ARG A 204 9.26 13.13 4.50
CA ARG A 204 9.99 13.42 5.75
C ARG A 204 9.04 13.79 6.88
N VAL A 205 8.10 14.71 6.62
CA VAL A 205 7.11 15.13 7.63
C VAL A 205 6.23 13.93 8.03
N LEU A 206 5.80 13.12 7.06
CA LEU A 206 5.04 11.90 7.30
C LEU A 206 5.79 10.93 8.23
N ARG A 207 7.06 10.65 7.95
CA ARG A 207 7.89 9.80 8.82
C ARG A 207 7.96 10.34 10.24
N ASP A 208 8.20 11.65 10.40
CA ASP A 208 8.35 12.27 11.72
C ASP A 208 7.05 12.17 12.51
N GLN A 209 5.89 12.41 11.88
CA GLN A 209 4.58 12.23 12.49
C GLN A 209 4.35 10.78 12.94
N LEU A 210 4.66 9.80 12.09
CA LEU A 210 4.45 8.38 12.41
C LEU A 210 5.37 7.91 13.53
N LEU A 211 6.61 8.41 13.61
CA LEU A 211 7.53 8.13 14.72
C LEU A 211 7.03 8.69 16.05
N LEU A 212 6.42 9.88 16.03
CA LEU A 212 5.91 10.54 17.23
C LEU A 212 4.60 9.93 17.74
N GLU A 213 3.66 9.65 16.85
CA GLU A 213 2.28 9.31 17.21
C GLU A 213 1.93 7.83 17.02
N GLY A 214 2.73 7.07 16.24
CA GLY A 214 2.36 5.72 15.80
C GLY A 214 2.15 4.72 16.94
N VAL A 215 2.95 4.77 17.99
CA VAL A 215 2.80 3.88 19.15
C VAL A 215 1.54 4.24 19.95
N GLU A 216 1.32 5.53 20.22
CA GLU A 216 0.14 6.02 20.91
C GLU A 216 -1.15 5.68 20.15
N ALA A 217 -1.15 5.88 18.84
CA ALA A 217 -2.29 5.55 17.98
C ALA A 217 -2.70 4.07 18.07
N LEU A 218 -1.75 3.14 18.18
CA LEU A 218 -2.07 1.72 18.36
C LEU A 218 -2.57 1.37 19.76
N GLN A 219 -2.17 2.14 20.78
CA GLN A 219 -2.58 1.92 22.16
C GLN A 219 -3.98 2.46 22.47
N ASP A 220 -4.42 3.49 21.74
CA ASP A 220 -5.73 4.13 21.94
C ASP A 220 -6.49 4.28 20.60
N PRO A 221 -7.07 3.18 20.08
CA PRO A 221 -7.85 3.19 18.85
C PRO A 221 -9.06 4.13 18.92
N GLY A 222 -9.23 4.97 17.89
CA GLY A 222 -10.28 5.99 17.82
C GLY A 222 -9.91 7.34 18.43
N SER A 223 -8.75 7.45 19.07
CA SER A 223 -8.22 8.73 19.60
C SER A 223 -7.84 9.70 18.47
N ALA A 224 -7.57 10.95 18.83
CA ALA A 224 -7.08 11.94 17.87
C ALA A 224 -5.72 11.55 17.23
N PRO A 225 -4.72 11.03 17.96
CA PRO A 225 -3.52 10.43 17.36
C PRO A 225 -3.84 9.29 16.40
N TRP A 226 -4.76 8.38 16.76
CA TRP A 226 -5.17 7.29 15.88
C TRP A 226 -5.75 7.80 14.56
N CYS A 227 -6.66 8.79 14.61
CA CYS A 227 -7.25 9.39 13.40
C CYS A 227 -6.15 9.99 12.50
N ARG A 228 -5.23 10.77 13.07
CA ARG A 228 -4.14 11.40 12.32
C ARG A 228 -3.19 10.37 11.70
N VAL A 229 -2.84 9.32 12.44
CA VAL A 229 -1.95 8.25 11.95
C VAL A 229 -2.63 7.41 10.87
N ALA A 230 -3.93 7.09 11.02
CA ALA A 230 -4.70 6.37 10.00
C ALA A 230 -4.76 7.17 8.68
N GLU A 231 -5.08 8.48 8.76
CA GLU A 231 -5.07 9.37 7.60
C GLU A 231 -3.67 9.53 7.00
N ALA A 232 -2.65 9.69 7.81
CA ALA A 232 -1.26 9.78 7.37
C ALA A 232 -0.84 8.54 6.58
N SER A 233 -1.17 7.35 7.12
CA SER A 233 -0.81 6.06 6.50
C SER A 233 -1.52 5.79 5.17
N ALA A 234 -2.75 6.25 5.00
CA ALA A 234 -3.55 5.97 3.82
C ALA A 234 -3.66 7.14 2.84
N LEU A 235 -3.81 8.36 3.32
CA LEU A 235 -4.08 9.52 2.48
C LEU A 235 -2.79 10.29 2.14
N THR A 236 -2.02 10.69 3.16
CA THR A 236 -0.75 11.42 2.93
C THR A 236 0.26 10.57 2.16
N ALA A 237 0.37 9.28 2.48
CA ALA A 237 1.23 8.36 1.72
C ALA A 237 0.81 8.25 0.25
N GLY A 238 -0.50 8.27 -0.04
CA GLY A 238 -1.05 8.29 -1.39
C GLY A 238 -0.71 9.58 -2.15
N LEU A 239 -0.89 10.74 -1.50
CA LEU A 239 -0.55 12.03 -2.05
C LEU A 239 0.94 12.13 -2.43
N ILE A 240 1.85 11.66 -1.57
CA ILE A 240 3.29 11.62 -1.84
C ILE A 240 3.57 10.83 -3.11
N GLY A 241 2.95 9.65 -3.25
CA GLY A 241 3.09 8.82 -4.45
C GLY A 241 2.54 9.47 -5.71
N GLY A 242 1.44 10.23 -5.60
CA GLY A 242 0.85 10.98 -6.71
C GLY A 242 1.74 12.15 -7.18
N LEU A 243 2.36 12.88 -6.25
CA LEU A 243 3.25 13.99 -6.54
C LEU A 243 4.61 13.52 -7.08
N GLY A 244 5.22 12.52 -6.42
CA GLY A 244 6.60 12.12 -6.67
C GLY A 244 6.76 10.99 -7.69
N GLY A 245 5.67 10.35 -8.14
CA GLY A 245 5.72 9.25 -9.10
C GLY A 245 6.37 7.97 -8.55
N ALA A 246 6.82 7.09 -9.44
CA ALA A 246 7.33 5.76 -9.09
C ALA A 246 8.52 5.83 -8.10
N ARG A 247 9.50 6.70 -8.36
CA ARG A 247 10.72 6.81 -7.52
C ARG A 247 10.44 7.24 -6.08
N CYS A 248 9.36 7.97 -5.81
CA CYS A 248 8.95 8.34 -4.46
C CYS A 248 8.01 7.31 -3.83
N ARG A 249 7.61 6.27 -4.56
CA ARG A 249 6.71 5.21 -4.07
C ARG A 249 7.46 3.97 -3.67
N THR A 250 8.39 3.52 -4.52
CA THR A 250 8.97 2.18 -4.46
C THR A 250 10.44 2.19 -4.89
N VAL A 251 11.30 1.60 -4.05
CA VAL A 251 12.71 1.35 -4.32
C VAL A 251 13.05 -0.07 -3.81
N ALA A 252 14.05 -0.21 -2.96
CA ALA A 252 14.48 -1.53 -2.50
C ALA A 252 13.53 -2.15 -1.48
N ALA A 253 12.92 -1.38 -0.59
CA ALA A 253 12.01 -1.93 0.41
C ALA A 253 10.81 -2.63 -0.24
N HIS A 254 10.21 -2.03 -1.25
CA HIS A 254 9.11 -2.63 -2.00
C HIS A 254 9.57 -3.74 -2.96
N ALA A 255 10.75 -3.62 -3.57
CA ALA A 255 11.31 -4.70 -4.39
C ALA A 255 11.55 -5.97 -3.55
N ILE A 256 12.02 -5.83 -2.32
CA ILE A 256 12.19 -6.92 -1.36
C ILE A 256 10.84 -7.49 -0.95
N HIS A 257 9.86 -6.64 -0.62
CA HIS A 257 8.47 -7.06 -0.38
C HIS A 257 7.95 -7.93 -1.54
N ASN A 258 8.11 -7.47 -2.78
CA ASN A 258 7.65 -8.20 -3.98
C ASN A 258 8.35 -9.56 -4.11
N GLY A 259 9.65 -9.65 -3.82
CA GLY A 259 10.40 -10.89 -3.73
C GLY A 259 9.87 -11.83 -2.64
N LEU A 260 9.60 -11.31 -1.44
CA LEU A 260 9.05 -12.09 -0.32
C LEU A 260 7.67 -12.68 -0.64
N THR A 261 6.85 -12.03 -1.47
CA THR A 261 5.54 -12.58 -1.90
C THR A 261 5.66 -13.82 -2.77
N GLN A 262 6.84 -14.12 -3.32
CA GLN A 262 7.08 -15.33 -4.11
C GLN A 262 7.14 -16.60 -3.25
N LEU A 263 7.26 -16.45 -1.92
CA LEU A 263 7.28 -17.54 -0.96
C LEU A 263 5.94 -17.67 -0.24
N ALA A 264 5.32 -18.85 -0.33
CA ALA A 264 4.01 -19.13 0.29
C ALA A 264 4.03 -18.92 1.81
N GLU A 265 5.15 -19.15 2.46
CA GLU A 265 5.37 -18.96 3.90
C GLU A 265 5.15 -17.50 4.34
N CYS A 266 5.34 -16.54 3.43
CA CYS A 266 5.11 -15.11 3.69
C CYS A 266 3.67 -14.66 3.45
N HIS A 267 2.78 -15.49 2.94
CA HIS A 267 1.41 -15.07 2.60
C HIS A 267 0.57 -14.74 3.85
N GLY A 268 0.93 -15.27 5.02
CA GLY A 268 0.34 -14.90 6.31
C GLY A 268 0.74 -13.52 6.84
N SER A 269 1.80 -12.93 6.29
CA SER A 269 2.25 -11.58 6.63
C SER A 269 1.56 -10.53 5.77
N MET A 270 1.22 -9.39 6.39
CA MET A 270 0.61 -8.26 5.68
C MET A 270 1.61 -7.55 4.76
N HIS A 271 1.10 -6.70 3.85
CA HIS A 271 1.94 -5.91 2.94
C HIS A 271 3.00 -5.10 3.71
N GLY A 272 2.58 -4.21 4.59
CA GLY A 272 3.49 -3.35 5.33
C GLY A 272 4.40 -4.08 6.33
N GLU A 273 4.04 -5.26 6.79
CA GLU A 273 4.94 -6.09 7.59
C GLU A 273 6.17 -6.55 6.79
N LYS A 274 5.96 -6.96 5.54
CA LYS A 274 7.06 -7.27 4.61
C LYS A 274 7.84 -6.01 4.22
N VAL A 275 7.14 -4.88 4.04
CA VAL A 275 7.78 -3.59 3.75
C VAL A 275 8.62 -3.10 4.94
N ALA A 276 8.16 -3.27 6.19
CA ALA A 276 8.95 -2.94 7.38
C ALA A 276 10.32 -3.62 7.39
N PHE A 277 10.32 -4.94 7.16
CA PHE A 277 11.57 -5.68 7.02
C PHE A 277 12.37 -5.24 5.80
N GLY A 278 11.70 -4.99 4.68
CA GLY A 278 12.33 -4.44 3.46
C GLY A 278 13.05 -3.12 3.70
N VAL A 279 12.48 -2.19 4.49
CA VAL A 279 13.13 -0.93 4.87
C VAL A 279 14.42 -1.20 5.68
N LEU A 280 14.38 -2.13 6.62
CA LEU A 280 15.57 -2.48 7.39
C LEU A 280 16.68 -3.07 6.52
N VAL A 281 16.32 -3.89 5.53
CA VAL A 281 17.27 -4.47 4.56
C VAL A 281 17.79 -3.41 3.61
N GLN A 282 16.93 -2.50 3.10
CA GLN A 282 17.38 -1.37 2.28
C GLN A 282 18.41 -0.51 3.02
N LEU A 283 18.12 -0.12 4.24
CA LEU A 283 19.06 0.65 5.07
C LEU A 283 20.39 -0.11 5.31
N ARG A 284 20.33 -1.44 5.34
CA ARG A 284 21.54 -2.26 5.43
C ARG A 284 22.35 -2.23 4.13
N LEU A 285 21.70 -2.25 2.97
CA LEU A 285 22.37 -2.07 1.67
C LEU A 285 23.01 -0.68 1.56
N GLU A 286 22.28 0.37 1.96
CA GLU A 286 22.82 1.74 1.99
C GLU A 286 24.03 1.89 2.93
N GLU A 287 24.01 1.20 4.06
CA GLU A 287 25.14 1.14 5.01
C GLU A 287 26.34 0.40 4.41
N GLN A 288 26.13 -0.80 3.86
CA GLN A 288 27.22 -1.70 3.45
C GLN A 288 27.82 -1.34 2.09
N ILE A 289 26.98 -0.95 1.12
CA ILE A 289 27.39 -0.68 -0.25
C ILE A 289 27.50 0.83 -0.49
N GLY A 290 26.47 1.59 -0.04
CA GLY A 290 26.44 3.04 -0.16
C GLY A 290 27.34 3.78 0.82
N GLY A 291 27.89 3.11 1.84
CA GLY A 291 28.76 3.72 2.87
C GLY A 291 28.02 4.72 3.79
N SER A 292 26.69 4.65 3.87
CA SER A 292 25.86 5.62 4.57
C SER A 292 25.80 5.36 6.10
N GLY A 293 26.53 6.17 6.87
CA GLY A 293 26.41 6.17 8.33
C GLY A 293 25.02 6.60 8.84
N LEU A 294 24.30 7.44 8.07
CA LEU A 294 22.93 7.85 8.39
C LEU A 294 21.95 6.68 8.24
N ALA A 295 22.13 5.82 7.26
CA ALA A 295 21.31 4.62 7.10
C ALA A 295 21.48 3.66 8.28
N ALA A 296 22.72 3.48 8.76
CA ALA A 296 22.99 2.69 9.96
C ALA A 296 22.32 3.28 11.21
N GLN A 297 22.32 4.60 11.36
CA GLN A 297 21.63 5.28 12.46
C GLN A 297 20.13 5.13 12.37
N ALA A 298 19.54 5.34 11.17
CA ALA A 298 18.12 5.16 10.92
C ALA A 298 17.66 3.73 11.26
N ARG A 299 18.43 2.72 10.83
CA ARG A 299 18.14 1.32 11.14
C ARG A 299 18.13 1.05 12.64
N ARG A 300 19.09 1.60 13.40
CA ARG A 300 19.13 1.50 14.88
C ARG A 300 17.92 2.16 15.55
N GLN A 301 17.39 3.25 14.99
CA GLN A 301 16.18 3.92 15.47
C GLN A 301 14.92 3.12 15.16
N LEU A 302 14.81 2.59 13.93
CA LEU A 302 13.63 1.88 13.48
C LEU A 302 13.42 0.51 14.11
N LEU A 303 14.49 -0.23 14.41
CA LEU A 303 14.38 -1.56 15.01
C LEU A 303 13.53 -1.57 16.29
N PRO A 304 13.81 -0.76 17.33
CA PRO A 304 12.98 -0.71 18.53
C PRO A 304 11.58 -0.12 18.27
N PHE A 305 11.43 0.79 17.31
CA PHE A 305 10.16 1.36 16.94
C PHE A 305 9.24 0.31 16.29
N PHE A 306 9.74 -0.43 15.30
CA PHE A 306 8.98 -1.51 14.66
C PHE A 306 8.59 -2.62 15.64
N LYS A 307 9.48 -2.98 16.56
CA LYS A 307 9.14 -3.92 17.64
C LYS A 307 8.00 -3.44 18.53
N LYS A 308 7.97 -2.14 18.89
CA LYS A 308 6.87 -1.56 19.67
C LYS A 308 5.53 -1.58 18.92
N LEU A 309 5.56 -1.51 17.59
CA LEU A 309 4.38 -1.64 16.75
C LEU A 309 3.96 -3.11 16.48
N GLY A 310 4.73 -4.09 16.95
CA GLY A 310 4.50 -5.51 16.67
C GLY A 310 4.83 -5.92 15.22
N LEU A 311 5.67 -5.13 14.54
CA LEU A 311 6.10 -5.42 13.17
C LEU A 311 7.28 -6.38 13.15
N PRO A 312 7.36 -7.30 12.16
CA PRO A 312 8.48 -8.21 12.02
C PRO A 312 9.76 -7.46 11.65
N VAL A 313 10.86 -7.79 12.34
CA VAL A 313 12.17 -7.17 12.14
C VAL A 313 13.25 -8.18 11.69
N ASN A 314 12.87 -9.43 11.46
CA ASN A 314 13.75 -10.50 10.99
C ASN A 314 12.98 -11.56 10.20
N LEU A 315 13.71 -12.45 9.53
CA LEU A 315 13.12 -13.53 8.71
C LEU A 315 12.27 -14.50 9.54
N GLN A 316 12.64 -14.78 10.77
CA GLN A 316 11.87 -15.71 11.62
C GLN A 316 10.47 -15.15 11.93
N GLU A 317 10.38 -13.87 12.24
CA GLU A 317 9.10 -13.19 12.52
C GLU A 317 8.22 -13.05 11.27
N LEU A 318 8.81 -13.10 10.07
CA LEU A 318 8.10 -13.20 8.79
C LEU A 318 7.65 -14.62 8.41
N GLY A 319 7.91 -15.62 9.26
CA GLY A 319 7.62 -17.03 8.97
C GLY A 319 8.73 -17.75 8.19
N LEU A 320 9.84 -17.09 7.91
CA LEU A 320 10.97 -17.61 7.12
C LEU A 320 12.13 -18.14 7.96
N GLY A 321 11.93 -18.43 9.23
CA GLY A 321 13.00 -18.94 10.13
C GLY A 321 13.58 -20.29 9.70
N LYS A 322 12.88 -21.04 8.83
CA LYS A 322 13.33 -22.32 8.26
C LYS A 322 13.52 -22.25 6.74
N ALA A 323 13.53 -21.07 6.15
CA ALA A 323 13.70 -20.90 4.72
C ALA A 323 15.09 -21.45 4.28
N SER A 324 15.09 -22.20 3.19
CA SER A 324 16.35 -22.68 2.59
C SER A 324 17.09 -21.54 1.90
N LEU A 325 18.37 -21.77 1.63
CA LEU A 325 19.18 -20.82 0.86
C LEU A 325 18.58 -20.57 -0.53
N GLU A 326 18.06 -21.60 -1.17
CA GLU A 326 17.44 -21.52 -2.49
C GLU A 326 16.17 -20.64 -2.46
N GLN A 327 15.36 -20.74 -1.42
CA GLN A 327 14.18 -19.89 -1.23
C GLN A 327 14.59 -18.41 -1.06
N LEU A 328 15.59 -18.12 -0.25
CA LEU A 328 16.11 -16.74 -0.10
C LEU A 328 16.74 -16.22 -1.39
N GLN A 329 17.44 -17.08 -2.15
CA GLN A 329 17.96 -16.72 -3.47
C GLN A 329 16.84 -16.44 -4.47
N GLN A 330 15.70 -17.17 -4.42
CA GLN A 330 14.52 -16.87 -5.23
C GLN A 330 13.98 -15.47 -4.95
N VAL A 331 13.85 -15.08 -3.67
CA VAL A 331 13.47 -13.71 -3.25
C VAL A 331 14.42 -12.68 -3.86
N CYS A 332 15.73 -12.89 -3.72
CA CYS A 332 16.75 -11.96 -4.22
C CYS A 332 16.75 -11.85 -5.75
N LYS A 333 16.65 -12.97 -6.46
CA LYS A 333 16.55 -12.98 -7.93
C LYS A 333 15.33 -12.23 -8.43
N PHE A 334 14.18 -12.39 -7.76
CA PHE A 334 12.96 -11.66 -8.11
C PHE A 334 13.11 -10.15 -7.84
N ALA A 335 13.63 -9.77 -6.68
CA ALA A 335 13.83 -8.37 -6.30
C ALA A 335 14.87 -7.65 -7.16
N CYS A 336 15.86 -8.38 -7.69
CA CYS A 336 16.93 -7.85 -8.57
C CYS A 336 16.67 -8.05 -10.07
N LYS A 337 15.45 -8.51 -10.47
CA LYS A 337 15.14 -8.72 -11.89
C LYS A 337 15.26 -7.40 -12.68
N PRO A 338 15.55 -7.44 -14.01
CA PRO A 338 15.54 -6.24 -14.84
C PRO A 338 14.22 -5.48 -14.73
N GLY A 339 14.30 -4.16 -14.59
CA GLY A 339 13.13 -3.28 -14.42
C GLY A 339 12.55 -3.26 -13.01
N SER A 340 13.18 -3.93 -12.04
CA SER A 340 12.79 -3.80 -10.62
C SER A 340 13.10 -2.42 -10.06
N ASP A 341 12.24 -1.95 -9.16
CA ASP A 341 12.42 -0.68 -8.44
C ASP A 341 13.69 -0.64 -7.58
N LEU A 342 14.27 -1.80 -7.24
CA LEU A 342 15.55 -1.88 -6.53
C LEU A 342 16.67 -1.10 -7.26
N HIS A 343 16.59 -1.04 -8.60
CA HIS A 343 17.56 -0.31 -9.43
C HIS A 343 17.41 1.22 -9.39
N HIS A 344 16.45 1.74 -8.63
CA HIS A 344 16.37 3.17 -8.29
C HIS A 344 17.35 3.56 -7.17
N LEU A 345 18.04 2.61 -6.52
CA LEU A 345 19.15 2.92 -5.62
C LEU A 345 20.29 3.61 -6.39
N PRO A 346 21.00 4.59 -5.78
CA PRO A 346 22.10 5.32 -6.43
C PRO A 346 23.39 4.51 -6.58
N PHE A 347 23.36 3.22 -6.27
CA PHE A 347 24.47 2.27 -6.40
C PHE A 347 23.94 0.91 -6.88
N PRO A 348 24.75 0.13 -7.60
CA PRO A 348 24.34 -1.19 -8.07
C PRO A 348 24.21 -2.19 -6.91
N VAL A 349 23.20 -3.04 -6.98
CA VAL A 349 22.96 -4.13 -6.03
C VAL A 349 22.70 -5.42 -6.81
N GLY A 350 23.53 -6.44 -6.56
CA GLY A 350 23.35 -7.80 -7.06
C GLY A 350 22.51 -8.68 -6.14
N ALA A 351 22.12 -9.86 -6.62
CA ALA A 351 21.35 -10.81 -5.83
C ALA A 351 22.13 -11.31 -4.58
N ASP A 352 23.45 -11.45 -4.70
CA ASP A 352 24.32 -11.90 -3.59
C ASP A 352 24.46 -10.79 -2.52
N ASP A 353 24.55 -9.53 -2.94
CA ASP A 353 24.56 -8.38 -2.02
C ASP A 353 23.25 -8.30 -1.24
N LEU A 354 22.12 -8.47 -1.94
CA LEU A 354 20.81 -8.47 -1.32
C LEU A 354 20.65 -9.66 -0.35
N LEU A 355 21.14 -10.85 -0.72
CA LEU A 355 21.11 -12.02 0.15
C LEU A 355 21.90 -11.78 1.44
N ALA A 356 23.11 -11.22 1.33
CA ALA A 356 23.92 -10.86 2.49
C ALA A 356 23.22 -9.84 3.40
N ALA A 357 22.57 -8.82 2.81
CA ALA A 357 21.80 -7.83 3.54
C ALA A 357 20.57 -8.43 4.23
N LEU A 358 19.80 -9.32 3.57
CA LEU A 358 18.66 -10.05 4.14
C LEU A 358 19.08 -10.85 5.39
N VAL A 359 20.11 -11.66 5.25
CA VAL A 359 20.61 -12.52 6.35
C VAL A 359 21.18 -11.69 7.50
N SER A 360 22.01 -10.69 7.19
CA SER A 360 22.64 -9.85 8.23
C SER A 360 21.64 -8.93 8.95
N SER A 361 20.54 -8.54 8.30
CA SER A 361 19.44 -7.79 8.93
C SER A 361 18.63 -8.65 9.89
N SER A 362 18.62 -9.98 9.69
CA SER A 362 17.90 -10.94 10.56
C SER A 362 18.71 -11.34 11.80
N GLN A 363 20.02 -11.22 11.77
CA GLN A 363 20.85 -11.39 12.94
C GLN A 363 20.68 -10.14 13.79
N GLY A 364 19.99 -10.24 14.91
CA GLY A 364 19.80 -9.14 15.85
C GLY A 364 21.12 -8.42 16.09
N CYS A 365 21.06 -7.12 16.31
CA CYS A 365 22.24 -6.33 16.73
C CYS A 365 22.83 -7.02 17.96
N LEU A 366 23.80 -7.90 17.75
CA LEU A 366 24.65 -8.37 18.83
C LEU A 366 25.35 -7.11 19.37
N THR A 367 24.84 -6.62 20.48
CA THR A 367 25.48 -5.60 21.28
C THR A 367 26.93 -6.03 21.51
N ARG A 368 27.83 -5.34 20.83
CA ARG A 368 29.22 -5.24 21.33
C ARG A 368 29.28 -4.08 22.30
#